data_6b42d1a90e59190c300b07c7cdedff06
#
_entry.id   6b42d1a90e59190c300b07c7cdedff06
#
_cell.length_a   1.000
_cell.length_b   1.000
_cell.length_c   1.000
_cell.angle_alpha   90.00
_cell.angle_beta   90.00
_cell.angle_gamma   90.00
#
_symmetry.space_group_name_H-M   'P 1'
#
loop_
_entity.id
_entity.type
_entity.pdbx_description
1 polymer ?
#
loop_
_entity_poly.entity_id
_entity_poly.type
_entity_poly.pdbx_seq_one_letter_code
_entity_poly.pdbx_strand_id
1 'polypeptide(L)'
;MQKHSSGAGCAAGQTAGRASRIPTMPTGRVRAAPARGITTETRASMSTADELLTLKPDTTIAARAFGVAAEMRVPAFSRRSEYVPEVDEGYRFNPETTLAILAGFAFNRRVMVQGYHGTGKSTHVEQVAARLNWPLVRINLDGHVSRIDLVGKDAIVLKDGQQVTEFREGLLPWAVQRPIALLFDEYDAGRPAVMFVIQRVLEAHGKLTLLDQNRVIVPHPAFRLFATANTLGFGDPTGLYHGTQPLNQGQMDRWNIVTNLNYLSAAHEVEILRARVPAYDTEQGRATLDAMVRVADLTREGFVCGDLSTVMSPRTVITWAQNAAIFGNVAFAFRISFLNRCDLLERPIVAEYYQRCFGEELAESVVATEANRQ
;
A
#
# COMPACT_ATOMS: atom_id res chain seq x y z
N MET A 1 -13.73 1.74 -73.95
CA MET A 1 -14.96 2.05 -74.69
C MET A 1 -16.01 2.39 -73.61
N GLN A 2 -16.21 3.65 -73.41
CA GLN A 2 -17.44 4.41 -73.66
C GLN A 2 -18.58 4.05 -72.66
N LYS A 3 -18.82 4.95 -71.66
CA LYS A 3 -19.81 6.12 -71.73
C LYS A 3 -21.25 5.64 -71.62
N HIS A 4 -22.08 6.08 -70.77
CA HIS A 4 -22.73 7.36 -70.43
C HIS A 4 -23.76 7.09 -69.31
N SER A 5 -23.94 7.86 -68.28
CA SER A 5 -24.53 9.16 -68.07
C SER A 5 -26.07 9.17 -67.87
N SER A 6 -26.43 10.02 -66.95
CA SER A 6 -27.73 10.69 -66.70
C SER A 6 -28.60 9.97 -65.64
N GLY A 7 -29.14 10.62 -64.64
CA GLY A 7 -29.40 12.01 -64.34
C GLY A 7 -30.79 12.15 -63.74
N ALA A 8 -30.99 13.12 -62.87
CA ALA A 8 -32.23 13.61 -62.30
C ALA A 8 -32.81 12.81 -61.12
N GLY A 9 -33.21 13.40 -60.00
CA GLY A 9 -33.47 14.76 -59.58
C GLY A 9 -34.55 14.77 -58.52
N CYS A 10 -34.36 15.58 -57.50
CA CYS A 10 -35.36 16.20 -56.62
C CYS A 10 -36.33 15.32 -55.80
N ALA A 11 -36.25 15.41 -54.47
CA ALA A 11 -37.22 16.17 -53.69
C ALA A 11 -36.87 16.20 -52.21
N ALA A 12 -36.90 17.39 -51.64
CA ALA A 12 -36.68 17.71 -50.25
C ALA A 12 -37.83 17.24 -49.37
N GLY A 13 -37.51 16.66 -48.23
CA GLY A 13 -38.42 16.36 -47.13
C GLY A 13 -37.76 16.70 -45.81
N GLN A 14 -37.99 17.91 -45.31
CA GLN A 14 -37.58 18.33 -43.98
C GLN A 14 -38.45 17.61 -42.93
N THR A 15 -37.82 16.82 -42.06
CA THR A 15 -38.41 16.45 -40.77
C THR A 15 -37.42 16.83 -39.68
N ALA A 16 -37.86 17.79 -38.86
CA ALA A 16 -37.14 18.31 -37.71
C ALA A 16 -36.94 17.24 -36.64
N GLY A 17 -35.72 16.77 -36.47
CA GLY A 17 -35.31 15.93 -35.36
C GLY A 17 -34.95 16.80 -34.15
N ARG A 18 -35.67 16.59 -33.05
CA ARG A 18 -35.46 17.18 -31.74
C ARG A 18 -34.03 16.92 -31.26
N ALA A 19 -33.23 17.98 -31.18
CA ALA A 19 -31.95 17.94 -30.49
C ALA A 19 -32.18 17.82 -28.97
N SER A 20 -31.80 16.69 -28.36
CA SER A 20 -31.72 16.53 -26.92
C SER A 20 -30.56 17.40 -26.39
N ARG A 21 -30.90 18.37 -25.57
CA ARG A 21 -29.95 19.26 -24.89
C ARG A 21 -29.16 18.44 -23.89
N ILE A 22 -27.84 18.34 -24.09
CA ILE A 22 -26.87 17.94 -23.09
C ILE A 22 -26.84 19.05 -22.02
N PRO A 23 -26.98 18.74 -20.72
CA PRO A 23 -26.85 19.73 -19.68
C PRO A 23 -25.39 20.19 -19.58
N THR A 24 -25.17 21.48 -19.80
CA THR A 24 -23.91 22.16 -19.59
C THR A 24 -23.59 22.22 -18.10
N MET A 25 -22.47 21.67 -17.69
CA MET A 25 -21.93 21.85 -16.36
C MET A 25 -21.55 23.32 -16.09
N PRO A 26 -21.74 23.83 -14.86
CA PRO A 26 -21.30 25.16 -14.51
C PRO A 26 -19.77 25.25 -14.50
N THR A 27 -19.22 26.20 -15.26
CA THR A 27 -17.80 26.54 -15.27
C THR A 27 -17.44 27.28 -13.99
N GLY A 28 -17.15 26.53 -12.93
CA GLY A 28 -16.46 27.03 -11.76
C GLY A 28 -14.99 27.30 -12.11
N ARG A 29 -14.60 28.57 -12.11
CA ARG A 29 -13.16 28.96 -12.22
C ARG A 29 -12.38 28.33 -11.10
N VAL A 30 -11.59 27.29 -11.41
CA VAL A 30 -10.54 26.80 -10.52
C VAL A 30 -9.45 27.88 -10.49
N ARG A 31 -9.34 28.59 -9.37
CA ARG A 31 -8.19 29.45 -9.10
C ARG A 31 -6.95 28.58 -9.00
N ALA A 32 -6.03 28.73 -9.94
CA ALA A 32 -4.70 28.15 -9.86
C ALA A 32 -4.02 28.70 -8.58
N ALA A 33 -3.58 27.79 -7.71
CA ALA A 33 -2.73 28.15 -6.60
C ALA A 33 -1.35 28.56 -7.14
N PRO A 34 -0.70 29.60 -6.58
CA PRO A 34 0.61 30.03 -7.04
C PRO A 34 1.65 28.93 -6.79
N ALA A 35 2.49 28.68 -7.79
CA ALA A 35 3.65 27.80 -7.68
C ALA A 35 4.56 28.31 -6.54
N ARG A 36 4.67 27.55 -5.48
CA ARG A 36 5.62 27.84 -4.38
C ARG A 36 7.02 27.46 -4.86
N GLY A 37 7.88 28.47 -4.89
CA GLY A 37 9.28 28.30 -5.23
C GLY A 37 10.00 27.40 -4.22
N ILE A 38 10.78 26.47 -4.76
CA ILE A 38 11.65 25.53 -4.04
C ILE A 38 12.88 26.33 -3.55
N THR A 39 12.85 26.96 -2.37
CA THR A 39 14.07 27.55 -1.79
C THR A 39 14.11 27.69 -0.27
N THR A 40 13.19 27.11 0.51
CA THR A 40 13.22 27.27 1.97
C THR A 40 13.12 25.96 2.77
N GLU A 41 12.95 24.81 2.14
CA GLU A 41 12.69 23.54 2.86
C GLU A 41 13.95 22.85 3.41
N THR A 42 15.13 23.15 2.91
CA THR A 42 16.37 22.44 3.31
C THR A 42 16.86 22.83 4.72
N ARG A 43 16.46 23.97 5.24
CA ARG A 43 16.90 24.44 6.59
C ARG A 43 15.94 24.04 7.72
N ALA A 44 14.67 23.85 7.41
CA ALA A 44 13.67 23.41 8.40
C ALA A 44 13.76 21.89 8.69
N SER A 45 14.17 21.07 7.71
CA SER A 45 14.32 19.62 7.86
C SER A 45 15.51 19.18 8.72
N MET A 46 16.55 19.98 8.84
CA MET A 46 17.71 19.66 9.69
C MET A 46 17.42 19.89 11.18
N SER A 47 16.61 20.87 11.54
CA SER A 47 16.27 21.17 12.94
C SER A 47 15.36 20.11 13.57
N THR A 48 14.42 19.54 12.82
CA THR A 48 13.51 18.50 13.29
C THR A 48 14.18 17.12 13.41
N ALA A 49 15.19 16.83 12.58
CA ALA A 49 15.96 15.57 12.67
C ALA A 49 16.86 15.52 13.91
N ASP A 50 17.36 16.66 14.39
CA ASP A 50 18.16 16.76 15.61
C ASP A 50 17.30 16.63 16.87
N GLU A 51 16.06 17.08 16.85
CA GLU A 51 15.10 16.87 17.94
C GLU A 51 14.79 15.38 18.17
N LEU A 52 14.77 14.57 17.12
CA LEU A 52 14.56 13.12 17.26
C LEU A 52 15.65 12.42 18.07
N LEU A 53 16.92 12.88 18.01
CA LEU A 53 18.02 12.25 18.74
C LEU A 53 17.83 12.30 20.26
N THR A 54 17.08 13.27 20.75
CA THR A 54 16.84 13.47 22.18
C THR A 54 15.59 12.77 22.70
N LEU A 55 14.72 12.30 21.82
CA LEU A 55 13.49 11.62 22.20
C LEU A 55 13.75 10.26 22.82
N LYS A 56 13.06 9.96 23.90
CA LYS A 56 13.03 8.65 24.56
C LYS A 56 11.59 8.28 24.86
N PRO A 57 11.21 7.01 24.79
CA PRO A 57 9.91 6.57 25.28
C PRO A 57 9.77 6.98 26.77
N ASP A 58 8.75 7.73 27.09
CA ASP A 58 8.50 8.35 28.38
C ASP A 58 7.17 7.92 29.02
N THR A 59 6.40 7.12 28.29
CA THR A 59 5.13 6.56 28.75
C THR A 59 4.97 5.10 28.32
N THR A 60 3.87 4.46 28.70
CA THR A 60 3.53 3.10 28.29
C THR A 60 2.05 2.98 28.00
N ILE A 61 1.70 2.19 26.98
CA ILE A 61 0.34 1.86 26.62
C ILE A 61 0.11 0.35 26.83
N ALA A 62 -1.03 0.00 27.40
CA ALA A 62 -1.40 -1.40 27.62
C ALA A 62 -1.83 -2.05 26.28
N ALA A 63 -1.46 -3.32 26.05
CA ALA A 63 -1.85 -4.07 24.85
C ALA A 63 -3.38 -4.14 24.67
N ARG A 64 -4.14 -4.09 25.77
CA ARG A 64 -5.60 -4.03 25.75
C ARG A 64 -6.18 -2.83 24.98
N ALA A 65 -5.45 -1.71 24.91
CA ALA A 65 -5.86 -0.53 24.12
C ALA A 65 -5.92 -0.81 22.60
N PHE A 66 -5.27 -1.89 22.15
CA PHE A 66 -5.29 -2.38 20.77
C PHE A 66 -6.27 -3.54 20.56
N GLY A 67 -7.14 -3.84 21.54
CA GLY A 67 -8.05 -4.98 21.47
C GLY A 67 -7.39 -6.34 21.72
N VAL A 68 -6.17 -6.36 22.24
CA VAL A 68 -5.40 -7.59 22.50
C VAL A 68 -5.50 -7.98 23.97
N ALA A 69 -5.95 -9.20 24.24
CA ALA A 69 -6.07 -9.74 25.59
C ALA A 69 -4.72 -10.23 26.13
N ALA A 70 -3.79 -9.30 26.36
CA ALA A 70 -2.45 -9.58 26.91
C ALA A 70 -2.09 -8.57 28.01
N GLU A 71 -1.44 -9.06 29.04
CA GLU A 71 -0.90 -8.25 30.16
C GLU A 71 0.46 -7.65 29.79
N MET A 72 0.52 -6.95 28.67
CA MET A 72 1.76 -6.33 28.17
C MET A 72 1.61 -4.81 28.20
N ARG A 73 2.63 -4.13 28.71
CA ARG A 73 2.79 -2.67 28.60
C ARG A 73 3.89 -2.38 27.60
N VAL A 74 3.56 -1.58 26.61
CA VAL A 74 4.45 -1.23 25.49
C VAL A 74 4.95 0.18 25.69
N PRO A 75 6.26 0.44 25.62
CA PRO A 75 6.81 1.80 25.63
C PRO A 75 6.17 2.65 24.52
N ALA A 76 5.94 3.92 24.82
CA ALA A 76 5.34 4.86 23.90
C ALA A 76 5.90 6.26 24.16
N PHE A 77 5.63 7.19 23.25
CA PHE A 77 6.00 8.60 23.42
C PHE A 77 4.76 9.43 23.77
N SER A 78 4.87 10.31 24.75
CA SER A 78 3.83 11.29 25.06
C SER A 78 3.76 12.39 24.01
N ARG A 79 4.91 12.75 23.42
CA ARG A 79 5.04 13.77 22.38
C ARG A 79 4.98 13.12 20.98
N ARG A 80 4.15 13.68 20.10
CA ARG A 80 4.08 13.30 18.68
C ARG A 80 5.14 14.07 17.88
N SER A 81 5.89 13.40 17.03
CA SER A 81 6.79 13.99 16.05
C SER A 81 6.15 13.96 14.65
N GLU A 82 6.73 14.68 13.70
CA GLU A 82 6.30 14.70 12.29
C GLU A 82 6.41 13.33 11.61
N TYR A 83 7.27 12.44 12.11
CA TYR A 83 7.46 11.07 11.59
C TYR A 83 6.44 10.06 12.12
N VAL A 84 5.55 10.46 13.01
CA VAL A 84 4.49 9.57 13.52
C VAL A 84 3.36 9.49 12.50
N PRO A 85 2.99 8.29 12.02
CA PRO A 85 1.91 8.13 11.07
C PRO A 85 0.58 8.64 11.60
N GLU A 86 -0.32 9.07 10.70
CA GLU A 86 -1.67 9.49 11.08
C GLU A 86 -2.48 8.32 11.61
N VAL A 87 -3.28 8.57 12.64
CA VAL A 87 -4.19 7.58 13.22
C VAL A 87 -5.41 7.43 12.32
N ASP A 88 -5.67 6.22 11.89
CA ASP A 88 -6.91 5.84 11.22
C ASP A 88 -7.88 5.26 12.27
N GLU A 89 -8.87 6.03 12.67
CA GLU A 89 -9.85 5.61 13.69
C GLU A 89 -10.72 4.43 13.20
N GLY A 90 -10.90 4.28 11.90
CA GLY A 90 -11.61 3.15 11.30
C GLY A 90 -10.78 1.87 11.17
N TYR A 91 -9.49 1.90 11.57
CA TYR A 91 -8.62 0.74 11.41
C TYR A 91 -8.99 -0.40 12.37
N ARG A 92 -9.14 -1.61 11.84
CA ARG A 92 -9.41 -2.82 12.62
C ARG A 92 -8.16 -3.66 12.78
N PHE A 93 -7.77 -3.91 14.02
CA PHE A 93 -6.58 -4.69 14.35
C PHE A 93 -6.87 -6.19 14.32
N ASN A 94 -5.96 -6.96 13.69
CA ASN A 94 -5.90 -8.41 13.88
C ASN A 94 -5.17 -8.68 15.21
N PRO A 95 -5.78 -9.36 16.19
CA PRO A 95 -5.20 -9.51 17.53
C PRO A 95 -3.84 -10.19 17.56
N GLU A 96 -3.66 -11.26 16.78
CA GLU A 96 -2.42 -12.04 16.74
C GLU A 96 -1.26 -11.23 16.14
N THR A 97 -1.47 -10.65 14.95
CA THR A 97 -0.47 -9.80 14.30
C THR A 97 -0.15 -8.57 15.14
N THR A 98 -1.17 -7.97 15.77
CA THR A 98 -0.97 -6.84 16.68
C THR A 98 -0.10 -7.22 17.88
N LEU A 99 -0.36 -8.35 18.51
CA LEU A 99 0.46 -8.83 19.63
C LEU A 99 1.91 -9.03 19.23
N ALA A 100 2.16 -9.60 18.05
CA ALA A 100 3.50 -9.78 17.48
C ALA A 100 4.22 -8.44 17.29
N ILE A 101 3.54 -7.45 16.70
CA ILE A 101 4.10 -6.10 16.47
C ILE A 101 4.35 -5.39 17.80
N LEU A 102 3.42 -5.47 18.76
CA LEU A 102 3.60 -4.90 20.11
C LEU A 102 4.81 -5.51 20.82
N ALA A 103 5.04 -6.83 20.68
CA ALA A 103 6.25 -7.47 21.19
C ALA A 103 7.53 -6.92 20.52
N GLY A 104 7.47 -6.60 19.23
CA GLY A 104 8.54 -5.90 18.52
C GLY A 104 8.88 -4.55 19.17
N PHE A 105 7.88 -3.74 19.48
CA PHE A 105 8.06 -2.44 20.14
C PHE A 105 8.54 -2.60 21.59
N ALA A 106 7.94 -3.51 22.35
CA ALA A 106 8.24 -3.68 23.78
C ALA A 106 9.64 -4.26 24.03
N PHE A 107 10.01 -5.29 23.28
CA PHE A 107 11.19 -6.12 23.55
C PHE A 107 12.26 -6.04 22.46
N ASN A 108 12.16 -5.06 21.56
CA ASN A 108 13.08 -4.88 20.43
C ASN A 108 13.25 -6.16 19.58
N ARG A 109 12.16 -6.93 19.40
CA ARG A 109 12.16 -8.09 18.50
C ARG A 109 12.05 -7.64 17.06
N ARG A 110 12.74 -8.32 16.16
CA ARG A 110 12.62 -8.13 14.72
C ARG A 110 11.38 -8.87 14.25
N VAL A 111 10.40 -8.14 13.70
CA VAL A 111 9.10 -8.70 13.33
C VAL A 111 8.90 -8.60 11.83
N MET A 112 8.60 -9.72 11.20
CA MET A 112 8.17 -9.78 9.79
C MET A 112 6.69 -10.13 9.73
N VAL A 113 5.93 -9.35 8.98
CA VAL A 113 4.51 -9.60 8.71
C VAL A 113 4.39 -10.13 7.28
N GLN A 114 3.97 -11.37 7.13
CA GLN A 114 3.74 -12.02 5.85
C GLN A 114 2.26 -12.06 5.49
N GLY A 115 1.93 -12.27 4.23
CA GLY A 115 0.56 -12.45 3.76
C GLY A 115 0.34 -11.89 2.37
N TYR A 116 -0.83 -12.16 1.80
CA TYR A 116 -1.17 -11.71 0.45
C TYR A 116 -1.12 -10.18 0.30
N HIS A 117 -0.97 -9.71 -0.94
CA HIS A 117 -0.98 -8.27 -1.20
C HIS A 117 -2.33 -7.63 -0.83
N GLY A 118 -2.29 -6.37 -0.41
CA GLY A 118 -3.50 -5.60 -0.06
C GLY A 118 -4.20 -6.00 1.24
N THR A 119 -3.62 -6.91 2.06
CA THR A 119 -4.14 -7.28 3.39
C THR A 119 -3.87 -6.22 4.47
N GLY A 120 -3.09 -5.18 4.16
CA GLY A 120 -2.81 -4.09 5.09
C GLY A 120 -1.58 -4.31 5.98
N LYS A 121 -0.64 -5.20 5.61
CA LYS A 121 0.57 -5.51 6.40
C LYS A 121 1.33 -4.27 6.87
N SER A 122 1.72 -3.42 5.94
CA SER A 122 2.46 -2.19 6.23
C SER A 122 1.63 -1.22 7.06
N THR A 123 0.37 -1.03 6.67
CA THR A 123 -0.59 -0.19 7.42
C THR A 123 -0.79 -0.69 8.84
N HIS A 124 -0.75 -2.01 9.08
CA HIS A 124 -0.87 -2.58 10.43
C HIS A 124 0.26 -2.10 11.34
N VAL A 125 1.51 -2.17 10.87
CA VAL A 125 2.68 -1.65 11.60
C VAL A 125 2.57 -0.15 11.81
N GLU A 126 2.19 0.61 10.76
CA GLU A 126 1.99 2.06 10.82
C GLU A 126 0.92 2.44 11.84
N GLN A 127 -0.21 1.74 11.90
CA GLN A 127 -1.30 2.02 12.81
C GLN A 127 -0.98 1.66 14.28
N VAL A 128 -0.15 0.66 14.51
CA VAL A 128 0.39 0.39 15.86
C VAL A 128 1.37 1.49 16.26
N ALA A 129 2.29 1.88 15.38
CA ALA A 129 3.24 2.96 15.63
C ALA A 129 2.53 4.31 15.90
N ALA A 130 1.50 4.63 15.11
CA ALA A 130 0.69 5.84 15.27
C ALA A 130 0.10 5.98 16.67
N ARG A 131 -0.46 4.90 17.22
CA ARG A 131 -1.07 4.88 18.55
C ARG A 131 -0.07 4.85 19.69
N LEU A 132 1.17 4.43 19.41
CA LEU A 132 2.30 4.52 20.34
C LEU A 132 3.02 5.88 20.27
N ASN A 133 2.61 6.78 19.38
CA ASN A 133 3.35 7.99 18.99
C ASN A 133 4.80 7.67 18.60
N TRP A 134 5.06 6.49 18.07
CA TRP A 134 6.39 6.05 17.68
C TRP A 134 6.73 6.56 16.29
N PRO A 135 7.83 7.33 16.13
CA PRO A 135 8.28 7.75 14.81
C PRO A 135 8.53 6.54 13.91
N LEU A 136 8.01 6.55 12.69
CA LEU A 136 8.14 5.45 11.75
C LEU A 136 8.60 5.95 10.38
N VAL A 137 9.54 5.23 9.80
CA VAL A 137 9.99 5.43 8.42
C VAL A 137 9.82 4.13 7.67
N ARG A 138 9.19 4.20 6.50
CA ARG A 138 8.96 3.07 5.60
C ARG A 138 9.87 3.17 4.39
N ILE A 139 10.51 2.06 4.04
CA ILE A 139 11.30 1.89 2.82
C ILE A 139 10.70 0.74 2.03
N ASN A 140 10.26 1.02 0.82
CA ASN A 140 9.87 -0.03 -0.10
C ASN A 140 11.13 -0.61 -0.75
N LEU A 141 11.38 -1.91 -0.56
CA LEU A 141 12.53 -2.61 -1.13
C LEU A 141 12.14 -3.16 -2.49
N ASP A 142 12.21 -2.32 -3.51
CA ASP A 142 12.07 -2.76 -4.90
C ASP A 142 13.42 -3.17 -5.52
N GLY A 143 13.36 -3.68 -6.74
CA GLY A 143 14.55 -4.06 -7.51
C GLY A 143 15.46 -2.89 -7.90
N HIS A 144 15.13 -1.64 -7.59
CA HIS A 144 15.92 -0.46 -7.91
C HIS A 144 16.73 0.06 -6.72
N VAL A 145 16.28 -0.22 -5.49
CA VAL A 145 17.01 0.15 -4.28
C VAL A 145 18.39 -0.50 -4.25
N SER A 146 19.42 0.30 -4.08
CA SER A 146 20.82 -0.13 -4.03
C SER A 146 21.42 0.05 -2.64
N ARG A 147 22.61 -0.57 -2.42
CA ARG A 147 23.38 -0.35 -1.19
C ARG A 147 23.67 1.13 -0.93
N ILE A 148 23.96 1.88 -2.00
CA ILE A 148 24.28 3.31 -1.91
C ILE A 148 23.10 4.13 -1.40
N ASP A 149 21.87 3.78 -1.80
CA ASP A 149 20.68 4.49 -1.36
C ASP A 149 20.38 4.23 0.13
N LEU A 150 20.68 3.02 0.61
CA LEU A 150 20.48 2.67 2.01
C LEU A 150 21.59 3.21 2.91
N VAL A 151 22.85 3.02 2.53
CA VAL A 151 24.02 3.31 3.39
C VAL A 151 24.50 4.75 3.25
N GLY A 152 24.51 5.24 2.02
CA GLY A 152 25.03 6.57 1.67
C GLY A 152 26.10 6.50 0.61
N LYS A 153 26.54 7.69 0.19
CA LYS A 153 27.49 7.88 -0.90
C LYS A 153 28.31 9.15 -0.71
N ASP A 154 29.47 9.15 -1.30
CA ASP A 154 30.25 10.38 -1.48
C ASP A 154 29.57 11.30 -2.50
N ALA A 155 29.43 12.56 -2.16
CA ALA A 155 28.85 13.59 -3.01
C ALA A 155 29.78 14.79 -3.05
N ILE A 156 29.92 15.37 -4.24
CA ILE A 156 30.65 16.65 -4.42
C ILE A 156 29.69 17.76 -3.99
N VAL A 157 30.09 18.53 -3.00
CA VAL A 157 29.35 19.71 -2.49
C VAL A 157 30.20 20.94 -2.62
N LEU A 158 29.57 22.10 -2.85
CA LEU A 158 30.25 23.39 -2.84
C LEU A 158 30.25 23.93 -1.42
N LYS A 159 31.44 24.06 -0.80
CA LYS A 159 31.62 24.75 0.48
C LYS A 159 32.60 25.92 0.23
N ASP A 160 32.17 27.12 0.57
CA ASP A 160 32.98 28.37 0.42
C ASP A 160 33.54 28.55 -1.00
N GLY A 161 32.79 28.16 -2.05
CA GLY A 161 33.17 28.25 -3.43
C GLY A 161 34.16 27.18 -3.93
N GLN A 162 34.52 26.21 -3.06
CA GLN A 162 35.36 25.07 -3.41
C GLN A 162 34.56 23.78 -3.50
N GLN A 163 34.92 22.92 -4.44
CA GLN A 163 34.37 21.55 -4.52
C GLN A 163 35.02 20.66 -3.47
N VAL A 164 34.22 20.14 -2.56
CA VAL A 164 34.64 19.22 -1.50
C VAL A 164 33.86 17.93 -1.63
N THR A 165 34.52 16.78 -1.51
CA THR A 165 33.84 15.48 -1.39
C THR A 165 33.38 15.30 0.04
N GLU A 166 32.07 15.11 0.21
CA GLU A 166 31.45 14.86 1.51
C GLU A 166 30.57 13.61 1.44
N PHE A 167 30.73 12.73 2.45
CA PHE A 167 29.84 11.58 2.54
C PHE A 167 28.42 12.00 2.97
N ARG A 168 27.45 11.69 2.13
CA ARG A 168 26.02 11.84 2.46
C ARG A 168 25.48 10.54 3.00
N GLU A 169 25.11 10.56 4.27
CA GLU A 169 24.55 9.43 4.98
C GLU A 169 23.22 9.01 4.34
N GLY A 170 23.03 7.70 4.13
CA GLY A 170 21.79 7.13 3.63
C GLY A 170 20.76 6.96 4.75
N LEU A 171 19.56 6.47 4.37
CA LEU A 171 18.43 6.39 5.28
C LEU A 171 18.63 5.35 6.41
N LEU A 172 19.35 4.26 6.15
CA LEU A 172 19.58 3.21 7.16
C LEU A 172 20.47 3.68 8.32
N PRO A 173 21.67 4.23 8.10
CA PRO A 173 22.49 4.78 9.19
C PRO A 173 21.77 5.91 9.92
N TRP A 174 21.04 6.78 9.21
CA TRP A 174 20.25 7.86 9.79
C TRP A 174 19.16 7.33 10.74
N ALA A 175 18.39 6.32 10.31
CA ALA A 175 17.31 5.73 11.11
C ALA A 175 17.83 4.95 12.31
N VAL A 176 18.91 4.18 12.14
CA VAL A 176 19.50 3.34 13.20
C VAL A 176 19.97 4.17 14.40
N GLN A 177 20.42 5.41 14.18
CA GLN A 177 20.89 6.32 15.24
C GLN A 177 19.75 7.02 15.98
N ARG A 178 18.49 6.81 15.62
CA ARG A 178 17.32 7.55 16.13
C ARG A 178 16.27 6.63 16.73
N PRO A 179 15.36 7.13 17.57
CA PRO A 179 14.25 6.36 18.14
C PRO A 179 13.15 6.10 17.11
N ILE A 180 13.49 5.48 16.02
CA ILE A 180 12.63 5.26 14.86
C ILE A 180 12.30 3.78 14.73
N ALA A 181 11.04 3.49 14.39
CA ALA A 181 10.65 2.21 13.83
C ALA A 181 10.90 2.25 12.31
N LEU A 182 11.86 1.46 11.84
CA LEU A 182 12.13 1.29 10.42
C LEU A 182 11.34 0.10 9.89
N LEU A 183 10.53 0.34 8.87
CA LEU A 183 9.72 -0.67 8.19
C LEU A 183 10.26 -0.91 6.78
N PHE A 184 10.84 -2.09 6.57
CA PHE A 184 11.15 -2.57 5.22
C PHE A 184 9.91 -3.21 4.61
N ASP A 185 9.32 -2.53 3.64
CA ASP A 185 8.17 -3.03 2.91
C ASP A 185 8.61 -3.83 1.68
N GLU A 186 7.88 -4.93 1.38
CA GLU A 186 8.22 -5.85 0.30
C GLU A 186 9.66 -6.41 0.41
N TYR A 187 10.03 -6.87 1.62
CA TYR A 187 11.36 -7.36 1.94
C TYR A 187 11.84 -8.48 1.01
N ASP A 188 10.94 -9.30 0.51
CA ASP A 188 11.18 -10.38 -0.43
C ASP A 188 11.42 -9.91 -1.88
N ALA A 189 11.19 -8.64 -2.20
CA ALA A 189 11.54 -8.04 -3.49
C ALA A 189 12.95 -7.40 -3.50
N GLY A 190 13.60 -7.31 -2.33
CA GLY A 190 14.90 -6.68 -2.18
C GLY A 190 16.04 -7.45 -2.83
N ARG A 191 16.99 -6.73 -3.45
CA ARG A 191 18.19 -7.36 -4.04
C ARG A 191 19.09 -8.00 -2.99
N PRO A 192 19.73 -9.16 -3.24
CA PRO A 192 20.61 -9.81 -2.30
C PRO A 192 21.72 -8.91 -1.72
N ALA A 193 22.31 -8.05 -2.53
CA ALA A 193 23.33 -7.10 -2.09
C ALA A 193 22.84 -6.11 -1.03
N VAL A 194 21.58 -5.70 -1.12
CA VAL A 194 20.91 -4.83 -0.14
C VAL A 194 20.59 -5.61 1.13
N MET A 195 20.13 -6.86 0.99
CA MET A 195 19.81 -7.74 2.11
C MET A 195 21.02 -7.98 3.02
N PHE A 196 22.23 -8.14 2.48
CA PHE A 196 23.45 -8.31 3.28
C PHE A 196 23.78 -7.10 4.15
N VAL A 197 23.47 -5.89 3.70
CA VAL A 197 23.64 -4.67 4.50
C VAL A 197 22.68 -4.66 5.69
N ILE A 198 21.43 -5.00 5.44
CA ILE A 198 20.37 -5.04 6.46
C ILE A 198 20.65 -6.16 7.49
N GLN A 199 21.23 -7.27 7.06
CA GLN A 199 21.45 -8.45 7.89
C GLN A 199 22.16 -8.16 9.22
N ARG A 200 23.16 -7.26 9.22
CA ARG A 200 23.89 -6.90 10.45
C ARG A 200 23.01 -6.16 11.47
N VAL A 201 22.02 -5.39 10.99
CA VAL A 201 21.11 -4.65 11.86
C VAL A 201 20.00 -5.55 12.43
N LEU A 202 19.78 -6.72 11.80
CA LEU A 202 18.83 -7.72 12.31
C LEU A 202 19.32 -8.43 13.56
N GLU A 203 20.63 -8.53 13.77
CA GLU A 203 21.20 -9.19 14.95
C GLU A 203 20.86 -8.42 16.25
N ALA A 204 20.70 -9.13 17.36
CA ALA A 204 20.26 -8.56 18.65
C ALA A 204 21.18 -7.42 19.16
N HIS A 205 22.48 -7.54 18.91
CA HIS A 205 23.50 -6.54 19.23
C HIS A 205 24.19 -6.04 17.95
N GLY A 206 23.49 -6.11 16.83
CA GLY A 206 24.02 -5.74 15.52
C GLY A 206 24.43 -4.27 15.49
N LYS A 207 25.61 -4.03 14.98
CA LYS A 207 26.15 -2.68 14.73
C LYS A 207 26.28 -2.49 13.23
N LEU A 208 25.91 -1.31 12.75
CA LEU A 208 26.09 -0.96 11.35
C LEU A 208 27.51 -0.42 11.14
N THR A 209 28.31 -1.11 10.33
CA THR A 209 29.66 -0.66 9.98
C THR A 209 29.62 0.05 8.64
N LEU A 210 30.00 1.31 8.62
CA LEU A 210 30.24 2.11 7.45
C LEU A 210 31.71 1.98 7.05
N LEU A 211 32.01 1.09 6.11
CA LEU A 211 33.39 0.78 5.71
C LEU A 211 34.09 2.01 5.10
N ASP A 212 33.36 2.73 4.26
CA ASP A 212 33.87 3.92 3.55
C ASP A 212 34.19 5.08 4.52
N GLN A 213 33.64 5.05 5.73
CA GLN A 213 33.84 6.04 6.81
C GLN A 213 34.68 5.52 7.97
N ASN A 214 35.09 4.27 7.94
CA ASN A 214 35.73 3.57 9.08
C ASN A 214 34.98 3.81 10.39
N ARG A 215 33.65 3.83 10.34
CA ARG A 215 32.75 4.17 11.45
C ARG A 215 31.82 3.02 11.78
N VAL A 216 31.65 2.76 13.09
CA VAL A 216 30.70 1.77 13.61
C VAL A 216 29.56 2.50 14.32
N ILE A 217 28.34 2.28 13.86
CA ILE A 217 27.12 2.86 14.42
C ILE A 217 26.46 1.84 15.34
N VAL A 218 26.21 2.26 16.58
CA VAL A 218 25.42 1.49 17.55
C VAL A 218 23.96 1.94 17.43
N PRO A 219 23.01 1.00 17.30
CA PRO A 219 21.60 1.37 17.21
C PRO A 219 21.12 2.11 18.47
N HIS A 220 20.27 3.10 18.24
CA HIS A 220 19.60 3.80 19.34
C HIS A 220 18.74 2.80 20.16
N PRO A 221 18.68 2.91 21.51
CA PRO A 221 17.94 1.96 22.35
C PRO A 221 16.45 1.83 22.00
N ALA A 222 15.85 2.91 21.47
CA ALA A 222 14.49 2.91 20.98
C ALA A 222 14.37 2.69 19.44
N PHE A 223 15.43 2.27 18.76
CA PHE A 223 15.34 1.82 17.38
C PHE A 223 14.56 0.51 17.29
N ARG A 224 13.64 0.41 16.35
CA ARG A 224 12.84 -0.79 16.08
C ARG A 224 12.90 -1.16 14.61
N LEU A 225 12.75 -2.45 14.30
CA LEU A 225 12.86 -2.93 12.93
C LEU A 225 11.75 -3.91 12.62
N PHE A 226 11.01 -3.61 11.54
CA PHE A 226 9.92 -4.40 11.02
C PHE A 226 10.13 -4.66 9.53
N ALA A 227 9.50 -5.71 9.01
CA ALA A 227 9.39 -5.92 7.58
C ALA A 227 8.01 -6.47 7.20
N THR A 228 7.67 -6.32 5.93
CA THR A 228 6.56 -7.03 5.31
C THR A 228 7.07 -7.89 4.16
N ALA A 229 6.40 -8.99 3.88
CA ALA A 229 6.68 -9.86 2.73
C ALA A 229 5.38 -10.38 2.12
N ASN A 230 5.35 -10.54 0.80
CA ASN A 230 4.21 -11.09 0.08
C ASN A 230 4.32 -12.61 -0.07
N THR A 231 5.53 -13.15 0.09
CA THR A 231 5.84 -14.59 0.00
C THR A 231 6.36 -15.11 1.33
N LEU A 232 6.45 -16.43 1.45
CA LEU A 232 7.03 -17.08 2.64
C LEU A 232 8.58 -17.08 2.62
N GLY A 233 9.20 -16.32 1.72
CA GLY A 233 10.65 -16.28 1.56
C GLY A 233 11.23 -17.40 0.68
N PHE A 234 10.39 -18.23 0.08
CA PHE A 234 10.80 -19.28 -0.88
C PHE A 234 10.79 -18.80 -2.34
N GLY A 235 10.58 -17.52 -2.59
CA GLY A 235 10.27 -16.98 -3.90
C GLY A 235 8.80 -17.23 -4.25
N ASP A 236 8.46 -16.92 -5.50
CA ASP A 236 7.10 -17.12 -6.01
C ASP A 236 7.06 -18.26 -7.03
N PRO A 237 6.68 -19.49 -6.63
CA PRO A 237 6.51 -20.60 -7.55
C PRO A 237 5.27 -20.43 -8.45
N THR A 238 4.37 -19.50 -8.13
CA THR A 238 3.12 -19.29 -8.87
C THR A 238 3.24 -18.25 -9.98
N GLY A 239 4.32 -17.46 -10.01
CA GLY A 239 4.53 -16.38 -10.96
C GLY A 239 3.67 -15.13 -10.73
N LEU A 240 3.02 -15.02 -9.57
CA LEU A 240 2.11 -13.92 -9.23
C LEU A 240 2.83 -12.69 -8.69
N TYR A 241 3.97 -12.90 -8.07
CA TYR A 241 4.82 -11.87 -7.48
C TYR A 241 6.13 -11.73 -8.25
N HIS A 242 6.03 -11.30 -9.50
CA HIS A 242 7.20 -11.04 -10.34
C HIS A 242 8.16 -10.07 -9.61
N GLY A 243 9.41 -10.48 -9.50
CA GLY A 243 10.45 -9.68 -8.82
C GLY A 243 10.75 -10.11 -7.39
N THR A 244 9.93 -10.97 -6.77
CA THR A 244 10.29 -11.57 -5.48
C THR A 244 11.39 -12.62 -5.66
N GLN A 245 12.29 -12.70 -4.68
CA GLN A 245 13.42 -13.62 -4.71
C GLN A 245 13.39 -14.54 -3.50
N PRO A 246 13.92 -15.78 -3.62
CA PRO A 246 14.12 -16.63 -2.47
C PRO A 246 15.03 -15.94 -1.45
N LEU A 247 14.55 -15.80 -0.22
CA LEU A 247 15.33 -15.27 0.88
C LEU A 247 16.29 -16.33 1.41
N ASN A 248 17.51 -15.92 1.75
CA ASN A 248 18.47 -16.80 2.37
C ASN A 248 17.95 -17.26 3.74
N GLN A 249 18.02 -18.56 4.05
CA GLN A 249 17.59 -19.13 5.32
C GLN A 249 18.24 -18.43 6.52
N GLY A 250 19.54 -18.10 6.43
CA GLY A 250 20.22 -17.35 7.48
C GLY A 250 19.70 -15.92 7.67
N GLN A 251 19.06 -15.32 6.68
CA GLN A 251 18.37 -14.02 6.83
C GLN A 251 17.02 -14.21 7.51
N MET A 252 16.28 -15.25 7.14
CA MET A 252 15.00 -15.58 7.76
C MET A 252 15.13 -15.91 9.24
N ASP A 253 16.16 -16.64 9.63
CA ASP A 253 16.46 -17.00 11.02
C ASP A 253 16.71 -15.78 11.94
N ARG A 254 17.05 -14.63 11.36
CA ARG A 254 17.27 -13.39 12.13
C ARG A 254 15.98 -12.62 12.44
N TRP A 255 14.89 -12.96 11.78
CA TRP A 255 13.56 -12.44 12.14
C TRP A 255 13.05 -13.22 13.36
N ASN A 256 13.02 -12.57 14.52
CA ASN A 256 12.65 -13.23 15.78
C ASN A 256 11.18 -13.65 15.83
N ILE A 257 10.33 -12.93 15.11
CA ILE A 257 8.90 -13.17 15.01
C ILE A 257 8.51 -13.05 13.55
N VAL A 258 7.86 -14.07 13.03
CA VAL A 258 7.20 -14.05 11.73
C VAL A 258 5.73 -14.32 11.97
N THR A 259 4.87 -13.39 11.56
CA THR A 259 3.42 -13.49 11.74
C THR A 259 2.71 -13.32 10.39
N ASN A 260 1.55 -13.95 10.26
CA ASN A 260 0.77 -13.90 9.05
C ASN A 260 -0.44 -12.97 9.21
N LEU A 261 -0.61 -12.06 8.26
CA LEU A 261 -1.79 -11.23 8.15
C LEU A 261 -2.56 -11.61 6.89
N ASN A 262 -3.62 -12.37 7.07
CA ASN A 262 -4.52 -12.78 6.00
C ASN A 262 -5.73 -11.85 5.90
N TYR A 263 -6.63 -12.15 4.97
CA TYR A 263 -7.86 -11.40 4.81
C TYR A 263 -8.72 -11.46 6.08
N LEU A 264 -9.42 -10.37 6.34
CA LEU A 264 -10.37 -10.27 7.45
C LEU A 264 -11.60 -11.14 7.16
N SER A 265 -12.40 -11.40 8.19
CA SER A 265 -13.73 -11.99 7.98
C SER A 265 -14.63 -11.04 7.19
N ALA A 266 -15.54 -11.57 6.38
CA ALA A 266 -16.48 -10.79 5.59
C ALA A 266 -17.21 -9.70 6.43
N ALA A 267 -17.65 -10.04 7.64
CA ALA A 267 -18.30 -9.09 8.54
C ALA A 267 -17.42 -7.88 8.89
N HIS A 268 -16.13 -8.10 9.17
CA HIS A 268 -15.18 -7.02 9.44
C HIS A 268 -14.87 -6.18 8.20
N GLU A 269 -14.79 -6.82 7.02
CA GLU A 269 -14.58 -6.07 5.77
C GLU A 269 -15.76 -5.15 5.46
N VAL A 270 -16.99 -5.63 5.64
CA VAL A 270 -18.20 -4.81 5.48
C VAL A 270 -18.22 -3.61 6.44
N GLU A 271 -17.82 -3.80 7.69
CA GLU A 271 -17.69 -2.67 8.63
C GLU A 271 -16.67 -1.64 8.19
N ILE A 272 -15.52 -2.07 7.67
CA ILE A 272 -14.50 -1.17 7.12
C ILE A 272 -15.05 -0.42 5.91
N LEU A 273 -15.73 -1.11 5.01
CA LEU A 273 -16.35 -0.49 3.83
C LEU A 273 -17.39 0.58 4.22
N ARG A 274 -18.25 0.31 5.20
CA ARG A 274 -19.22 1.28 5.73
C ARG A 274 -18.52 2.53 6.27
N ALA A 275 -17.45 2.36 7.04
CA ALA A 275 -16.68 3.46 7.58
C ALA A 275 -15.98 4.30 6.48
N ARG A 276 -15.55 3.64 5.40
CA ARG A 276 -14.81 4.28 4.29
C ARG A 276 -15.71 4.88 3.21
N VAL A 277 -16.93 4.39 3.07
CA VAL A 277 -17.89 4.82 2.04
C VAL A 277 -19.25 5.08 2.68
N PRO A 278 -19.43 6.23 3.35
CA PRO A 278 -20.66 6.57 4.07
C PRO A 278 -21.92 6.57 3.19
N ALA A 279 -21.78 6.69 1.86
CA ALA A 279 -22.90 6.60 0.92
C ALA A 279 -23.65 5.26 1.00
N TYR A 280 -23.01 4.21 1.50
CA TYR A 280 -23.60 2.88 1.70
C TYR A 280 -24.02 2.60 3.16
N ASP A 281 -24.05 3.62 4.03
CA ASP A 281 -24.51 3.45 5.43
C ASP A 281 -26.05 3.47 5.54
N THR A 282 -26.68 2.65 4.71
CA THR A 282 -28.13 2.36 4.67
C THR A 282 -28.32 0.86 4.67
N GLU A 283 -29.53 0.38 4.95
CA GLU A 283 -29.85 -1.06 4.93
C GLU A 283 -29.59 -1.69 3.56
N GLN A 284 -30.07 -1.03 2.49
CA GLN A 284 -29.82 -1.46 1.11
C GLN A 284 -28.34 -1.34 0.74
N GLY A 285 -27.68 -0.27 1.15
CA GLY A 285 -26.24 -0.09 0.96
C GLY A 285 -25.42 -1.21 1.62
N ARG A 286 -25.81 -1.63 2.82
CA ARG A 286 -25.17 -2.76 3.51
C ARG A 286 -25.29 -4.05 2.71
N ALA A 287 -26.47 -4.38 2.19
CA ALA A 287 -26.65 -5.55 1.33
C ALA A 287 -25.76 -5.51 0.09
N THR A 288 -25.56 -4.33 -0.49
CA THR A 288 -24.63 -4.11 -1.62
C THR A 288 -23.18 -4.38 -1.20
N LEU A 289 -22.74 -3.86 -0.05
CA LEU A 289 -21.39 -4.11 0.48
C LEU A 289 -21.17 -5.60 0.81
N ASP A 290 -22.16 -6.26 1.38
CA ASP A 290 -22.13 -7.71 1.64
C ASP A 290 -21.96 -8.51 0.33
N ALA A 291 -22.64 -8.10 -0.75
CA ALA A 291 -22.48 -8.72 -2.05
C ALA A 291 -21.09 -8.46 -2.64
N MET A 292 -20.54 -7.24 -2.50
CA MET A 292 -19.18 -6.91 -2.95
C MET A 292 -18.13 -7.77 -2.25
N VAL A 293 -18.24 -7.94 -0.93
CA VAL A 293 -17.31 -8.77 -0.14
C VAL A 293 -17.43 -10.24 -0.55
N ARG A 294 -18.65 -10.75 -0.81
CA ARG A 294 -18.84 -12.13 -1.32
C ARG A 294 -18.17 -12.35 -2.67
N VAL A 295 -18.25 -11.38 -3.60
CA VAL A 295 -17.50 -11.47 -4.87
C VAL A 295 -16.00 -11.54 -4.60
N ALA A 296 -15.50 -10.72 -3.67
CA ALA A 296 -14.09 -10.74 -3.31
C ALA A 296 -13.67 -12.10 -2.74
N ASP A 297 -14.48 -12.70 -1.86
CA ASP A 297 -14.19 -14.01 -1.27
C ASP A 297 -14.16 -15.11 -2.35
N LEU A 298 -15.10 -15.11 -3.30
CA LEU A 298 -15.06 -16.05 -4.44
C LEU A 298 -13.80 -15.88 -5.29
N THR A 299 -13.32 -14.64 -5.52
CA THR A 299 -12.06 -14.42 -6.23
C THR A 299 -10.84 -14.91 -5.44
N ARG A 300 -10.88 -14.81 -4.11
CA ARG A 300 -9.82 -15.31 -3.22
C ARG A 300 -9.77 -16.83 -3.20
N GLU A 301 -10.93 -17.46 -3.15
CA GLU A 301 -11.06 -18.93 -3.25
C GLU A 301 -10.55 -19.43 -4.61
N GLY A 302 -11.00 -18.83 -5.71
CA GLY A 302 -10.52 -19.17 -7.05
C GLY A 302 -9.00 -18.96 -7.21
N PHE A 303 -8.44 -17.94 -6.57
CA PHE A 303 -7.00 -17.71 -6.55
C PHE A 303 -6.24 -18.80 -5.78
N VAL A 304 -6.73 -19.20 -4.60
CA VAL A 304 -6.12 -20.27 -3.79
C VAL A 304 -6.21 -21.62 -4.50
N CYS A 305 -7.31 -21.88 -5.24
CA CYS A 305 -7.49 -23.10 -6.04
C CYS A 305 -6.67 -23.09 -7.33
N GLY A 306 -6.14 -21.94 -7.74
CA GLY A 306 -5.38 -21.80 -8.99
C GLY A 306 -6.25 -21.57 -10.24
N ASP A 307 -7.53 -21.29 -10.06
CA ASP A 307 -8.47 -20.98 -11.15
C ASP A 307 -8.30 -19.53 -11.65
N LEU A 308 -7.78 -18.65 -10.79
CA LEU A 308 -7.51 -17.24 -11.07
C LEU A 308 -6.07 -16.88 -10.73
N SER A 309 -5.45 -16.07 -11.56
CA SER A 309 -4.16 -15.42 -11.26
C SER A 309 -4.33 -14.07 -10.57
N THR A 310 -5.53 -13.49 -10.60
CA THR A 310 -5.83 -12.16 -10.03
C THR A 310 -6.74 -12.31 -8.82
N VAL A 311 -6.35 -11.69 -7.70
CA VAL A 311 -7.12 -11.72 -6.45
C VAL A 311 -7.67 -10.33 -6.08
N MET A 312 -8.91 -10.29 -5.61
CA MET A 312 -9.51 -9.06 -5.10
C MET A 312 -9.14 -8.84 -3.63
N SER A 313 -8.22 -7.91 -3.40
CA SER A 313 -7.82 -7.51 -2.06
C SER A 313 -8.87 -6.57 -1.41
N PRO A 314 -8.87 -6.41 -0.06
CA PRO A 314 -9.71 -5.43 0.63
C PRO A 314 -9.55 -4.00 0.08
N ARG A 315 -8.33 -3.61 -0.31
CA ARG A 315 -8.06 -2.32 -0.97
C ARG A 315 -8.85 -2.20 -2.28
N THR A 316 -8.93 -3.26 -3.06
CA THR A 316 -9.68 -3.28 -4.32
C THR A 316 -11.17 -3.19 -4.07
N VAL A 317 -11.71 -3.86 -3.04
CA VAL A 317 -13.13 -3.75 -2.66
C VAL A 317 -13.48 -2.32 -2.22
N ILE A 318 -12.62 -1.69 -1.40
CA ILE A 318 -12.80 -0.29 -1.01
C ILE A 318 -12.83 0.62 -2.24
N THR A 319 -11.88 0.46 -3.17
CA THR A 319 -11.83 1.23 -4.41
C THR A 319 -13.08 1.00 -5.27
N TRP A 320 -13.56 -0.25 -5.37
CA TRP A 320 -14.79 -0.56 -6.07
C TRP A 320 -16.01 0.14 -5.45
N ALA A 321 -16.18 0.06 -4.13
CA ALA A 321 -17.27 0.73 -3.44
C ALA A 321 -17.23 2.26 -3.60
N GLN A 322 -16.03 2.87 -3.52
CA GLN A 322 -15.84 4.30 -3.75
C GLN A 322 -16.20 4.70 -5.20
N ASN A 323 -15.72 3.93 -6.18
CA ASN A 323 -16.06 4.16 -7.59
C ASN A 323 -17.55 3.96 -7.85
N ALA A 324 -18.19 2.98 -7.20
CA ALA A 324 -19.63 2.77 -7.32
C ALA A 324 -20.43 3.95 -6.75
N ALA A 325 -19.95 4.56 -5.66
CA ALA A 325 -20.55 5.79 -5.13
C ALA A 325 -20.37 7.00 -6.06
N ILE A 326 -19.19 7.11 -6.73
CA ILE A 326 -18.90 8.19 -7.68
C ILE A 326 -19.75 8.08 -8.95
N PHE A 327 -19.84 6.88 -9.53
CA PHE A 327 -20.49 6.66 -10.81
C PHE A 327 -21.99 6.30 -10.71
N GLY A 328 -22.49 6.03 -9.50
CA GLY A 328 -23.87 5.58 -9.27
C GLY A 328 -24.20 4.22 -9.93
N ASN A 329 -23.17 3.43 -10.31
CA ASN A 329 -23.34 2.16 -11.01
C ASN A 329 -22.31 1.14 -10.52
N VAL A 330 -22.80 0.12 -9.80
CA VAL A 330 -21.98 -0.91 -9.16
C VAL A 330 -21.29 -1.80 -10.19
N ALA A 331 -22.00 -2.20 -11.25
CA ALA A 331 -21.50 -3.07 -12.31
C ALA A 331 -20.39 -2.38 -13.13
N PHE A 332 -20.59 -1.13 -13.52
CA PHE A 332 -19.58 -0.33 -14.21
C PHE A 332 -18.34 -0.15 -13.34
N ALA A 333 -18.55 0.23 -12.07
CA ALA A 333 -17.45 0.38 -11.11
C ALA A 333 -16.66 -0.94 -10.89
N PHE A 334 -17.35 -2.09 -10.84
CA PHE A 334 -16.69 -3.40 -10.77
C PHE A 334 -15.77 -3.63 -11.96
N ARG A 335 -16.27 -3.38 -13.15
CA ARG A 335 -15.50 -3.57 -14.39
C ARG A 335 -14.21 -2.77 -14.38
N ILE A 336 -14.29 -1.47 -14.10
CA ILE A 336 -13.13 -0.57 -14.13
C ILE A 336 -12.18 -0.76 -12.93
N SER A 337 -12.70 -1.24 -11.80
CA SER A 337 -11.89 -1.43 -10.59
C SER A 337 -11.19 -2.79 -10.55
N PHE A 338 -11.79 -3.83 -11.14
CA PHE A 338 -11.28 -5.18 -11.04
C PHE A 338 -11.29 -5.96 -12.36
N LEU A 339 -12.43 -6.16 -13.02
CA LEU A 339 -12.56 -7.07 -14.18
C LEU A 339 -11.56 -6.73 -15.30
N ASN A 340 -11.30 -5.46 -15.57
CA ASN A 340 -10.35 -5.04 -16.61
C ASN A 340 -8.90 -5.37 -16.29
N ARG A 341 -8.57 -5.72 -15.03
CA ARG A 341 -7.24 -6.15 -14.60
C ARG A 341 -7.04 -7.65 -14.74
N CYS A 342 -8.13 -8.40 -14.84
CA CYS A 342 -8.07 -9.86 -14.98
C CYS A 342 -7.63 -10.24 -16.41
N ASP A 343 -6.95 -11.36 -16.52
CA ASP A 343 -6.65 -11.97 -17.81
C ASP A 343 -7.94 -12.19 -18.61
N LEU A 344 -7.85 -12.10 -19.92
CA LEU A 344 -9.01 -12.26 -20.80
C LEU A 344 -9.71 -13.62 -20.62
N LEU A 345 -8.94 -14.68 -20.33
CA LEU A 345 -9.47 -16.03 -20.10
C LEU A 345 -10.17 -16.17 -18.73
N GLU A 346 -9.79 -15.36 -17.76
CA GLU A 346 -10.37 -15.37 -16.41
C GLU A 346 -11.64 -14.51 -16.28
N ARG A 347 -11.81 -13.53 -17.17
CA ARG A 347 -12.96 -12.60 -17.12
C ARG A 347 -14.33 -13.25 -17.09
N PRO A 348 -14.61 -14.32 -17.85
CA PRO A 348 -15.90 -15.01 -17.77
C PRO A 348 -16.17 -15.59 -16.38
N ILE A 349 -15.16 -16.19 -15.73
CA ILE A 349 -15.28 -16.76 -14.39
C ILE A 349 -15.57 -15.65 -13.37
N VAL A 350 -14.82 -14.53 -13.47
CA VAL A 350 -15.00 -13.36 -12.58
C VAL A 350 -16.37 -12.69 -12.80
N ALA A 351 -16.85 -12.63 -14.03
CA ALA A 351 -18.18 -12.12 -14.34
C ALA A 351 -19.29 -13.03 -13.77
N GLU A 352 -19.10 -14.37 -13.80
CA GLU A 352 -20.00 -15.31 -13.16
C GLU A 352 -20.06 -15.13 -11.64
N TYR A 353 -18.93 -14.85 -10.96
CA TYR A 353 -18.91 -14.55 -9.52
C TYR A 353 -19.73 -13.29 -9.22
N TYR A 354 -19.62 -12.25 -10.04
CA TYR A 354 -20.44 -11.07 -9.92
C TYR A 354 -21.94 -11.41 -10.06
N GLN A 355 -22.31 -12.14 -11.11
CA GLN A 355 -23.69 -12.54 -11.37
C GLN A 355 -24.29 -13.36 -10.22
N ARG A 356 -23.53 -14.28 -9.65
CA ARG A 356 -23.96 -15.10 -8.48
C ARG A 356 -24.29 -14.23 -7.27
N CYS A 357 -23.56 -13.12 -7.05
CA CYS A 357 -23.72 -12.29 -5.87
C CYS A 357 -24.73 -11.16 -6.04
N PHE A 358 -24.88 -10.62 -7.26
CA PHE A 358 -25.75 -9.50 -7.56
C PHE A 358 -27.03 -9.89 -8.29
N GLY A 359 -27.10 -11.10 -8.86
CA GLY A 359 -28.28 -11.60 -9.58
C GLY A 359 -28.49 -10.99 -10.97
N GLU A 360 -27.52 -10.23 -11.47
CA GLU A 360 -27.56 -9.58 -12.79
C GLU A 360 -26.28 -9.84 -13.59
N GLU A 361 -26.41 -9.95 -14.89
CA GLU A 361 -25.26 -10.09 -15.78
C GLU A 361 -24.53 -8.74 -15.93
N LEU A 362 -23.21 -8.81 -16.03
CA LEU A 362 -22.42 -7.65 -16.39
C LEU A 362 -22.67 -7.29 -17.86
N ALA A 363 -23.22 -6.09 -18.09
CA ALA A 363 -23.38 -5.59 -19.45
C ALA A 363 -22.05 -5.62 -20.21
N GLU A 364 -22.03 -6.12 -21.43
CA GLU A 364 -20.83 -6.10 -22.27
C GLU A 364 -20.29 -4.70 -22.47
N SER A 365 -18.97 -4.58 -22.61
CA SER A 365 -18.36 -3.29 -22.96
C SER A 365 -18.86 -2.86 -24.33
N VAL A 366 -19.18 -1.58 -24.49
CA VAL A 366 -19.59 -0.98 -25.77
C VAL A 366 -18.60 -1.32 -26.90
N VAL A 367 -17.30 -1.37 -26.56
CA VAL A 367 -16.21 -1.73 -27.48
C VAL A 367 -16.29 -3.20 -27.94
N ALA A 368 -16.67 -4.12 -27.05
CA ALA A 368 -16.83 -5.54 -27.40
C ALA A 368 -18.05 -5.75 -28.33
N THR A 369 -19.11 -4.95 -28.13
CA THR A 369 -20.31 -5.04 -28.95
C THR A 369 -20.07 -4.59 -30.41
N GLU A 370 -19.16 -3.63 -30.63
CA GLU A 370 -18.77 -3.18 -31.97
C GLU A 370 -17.86 -4.20 -32.69
N ALA A 371 -16.94 -4.85 -31.95
CA ALA A 371 -16.05 -5.88 -32.51
C ALA A 371 -16.80 -7.15 -32.95
N ASN A 372 -17.91 -7.50 -32.30
CA ASN A 372 -18.75 -8.65 -32.68
C ASN A 372 -19.75 -8.35 -33.82
N ARG A 373 -19.82 -7.11 -34.31
CA ARG A 373 -20.68 -6.71 -35.44
C ARG A 373 -19.94 -6.57 -36.76
N GLN A 374 -18.63 -6.80 -36.79
CA GLN A 374 -17.80 -6.92 -38.00
C GLN A 374 -17.46 -8.39 -38.31
#